data_d3fb0f86258588126393ff9117ad2da6
#
_entry.id   d3fb0f86258588126393ff9117ad2da6
#
_cell.length_a   1.000
_cell.length_b   1.000
_cell.length_c   1.000
_cell.angle_alpha   90.00
_cell.angle_beta   90.00
_cell.angle_gamma   90.00
#
_symmetry.space_group_name_H-M   'P 1'
#
loop_
_entity.id
_entity.type
_entity.pdbx_description
1 polymer ?
#
loop_
_entity_poly.entity_id
_entity_poly.type
_entity_poly.pdbx_seq_one_letter_code
_entity_poly.pdbx_strand_id
1 'polypeptide(L)'
;MRLNRPQGAATDGVQTAGVVRRRLGASAIRVLSVTAVAAATCSLWAGVASAATAHTKHATTTSVSVSPKTAFVGEIVKLGATVSGGKTPTGKVTFKIDGIAICSVKLSRGKASCRVIGGDAATFHVRAFYAGNSTHKASSSGVANLKEIRAKTTTKITNRPNPGSVDVGGKFTFNVTVASQAGAPAANGTVRVRPTEDLPAAYSCNAKVTNGKGKCTITPPAYGIDDYTAKFVGNSADKSSTYKGPFGLAVQNVTTTSITATSTTVGDITLTTDVYAMGANITGGNKGTGSMTVYIGTSPTNVAPIAACAGQLLTTFTGAPANDNVYTCTGVAALNDLPAGTYYISAVFSGDPVNVGSNSNPPTAITIG
;
A
#
# COMPACT_ATOMS: atom_id res chain seq x y z
N MET A 1 -19.73 11.95 -16.77
CA MET A 1 -18.91 10.93 -17.46
C MET A 1 -19.55 9.57 -17.24
N ARG A 2 -20.02 8.94 -18.30
CA ARG A 2 -20.85 7.71 -18.26
C ARG A 2 -19.97 6.50 -18.03
N LEU A 3 -20.31 5.65 -17.05
CA LEU A 3 -19.66 4.35 -16.85
C LEU A 3 -20.39 3.29 -17.68
N ASN A 4 -19.66 2.67 -18.59
CA ASN A 4 -20.10 1.53 -19.40
C ASN A 4 -20.28 0.27 -18.52
N ARG A 5 -21.39 -0.40 -18.71
CA ARG A 5 -21.70 -1.73 -18.19
C ARG A 5 -21.17 -2.79 -19.14
N PRO A 6 -20.51 -3.85 -18.72
CA PRO A 6 -20.42 -5.08 -19.48
C PRO A 6 -21.67 -5.94 -19.22
N GLN A 7 -22.29 -6.42 -20.29
CA GLN A 7 -23.38 -7.40 -20.25
C GLN A 7 -22.80 -8.81 -20.12
N GLY A 8 -23.48 -9.64 -19.32
CA GLY A 8 -23.58 -11.06 -19.54
C GLY A 8 -22.83 -11.98 -18.57
N ALA A 9 -23.53 -12.43 -17.55
CA ALA A 9 -23.62 -13.85 -17.11
C ALA A 9 -24.63 -13.92 -15.95
N ALA A 10 -25.56 -14.84 -16.02
CA ALA A 10 -26.52 -15.12 -14.97
C ALA A 10 -25.80 -15.67 -13.75
N THR A 11 -25.68 -14.85 -12.71
CA THR A 11 -25.13 -15.26 -11.40
C THR A 11 -26.15 -14.96 -10.33
N ASP A 12 -26.34 -15.92 -9.44
CA ASP A 12 -27.12 -15.80 -8.20
C ASP A 12 -26.92 -14.43 -7.53
N GLY A 13 -28.01 -13.69 -7.33
CA GLY A 13 -27.99 -12.28 -6.96
C GLY A 13 -27.25 -11.96 -5.66
N VAL A 14 -26.04 -11.45 -5.78
CA VAL A 14 -25.36 -10.73 -4.72
C VAL A 14 -25.77 -9.26 -4.81
N GLN A 15 -26.57 -8.79 -3.87
CA GLN A 15 -26.89 -7.37 -3.77
C GLN A 15 -25.91 -6.69 -2.79
N THR A 16 -25.15 -5.71 -3.29
CA THR A 16 -24.35 -4.81 -2.46
C THR A 16 -25.25 -3.78 -1.80
N ALA A 17 -25.34 -3.79 -0.48
CA ALA A 17 -25.99 -2.74 0.29
C ALA A 17 -25.11 -1.48 0.26
N GLY A 18 -25.40 -0.55 -0.65
CA GLY A 18 -24.81 0.79 -0.62
C GLY A 18 -25.24 1.54 0.63
N VAL A 19 -24.28 1.98 1.44
CA VAL A 19 -24.56 2.83 2.62
C VAL A 19 -24.95 4.22 2.15
N VAL A 20 -26.26 4.50 2.11
CA VAL A 20 -26.79 5.85 1.92
C VAL A 20 -26.85 6.54 3.28
N ARG A 21 -25.85 7.34 3.61
CA ARG A 21 -25.95 8.31 4.72
C ARG A 21 -26.97 9.39 4.36
N ARG A 22 -28.24 9.24 4.76
CA ARG A 22 -29.18 10.35 4.82
C ARG A 22 -29.18 10.94 6.24
N ARG A 23 -28.71 12.19 6.35
CA ARG A 23 -29.00 13.04 7.51
C ARG A 23 -30.51 13.26 7.56
N LEU A 24 -31.15 12.85 8.65
CA LEU A 24 -32.55 13.13 8.92
C LEU A 24 -32.66 14.60 9.33
N GLY A 25 -33.07 15.45 8.37
CA GLY A 25 -33.66 16.74 8.65
C GLY A 25 -35.15 16.55 8.96
N ALA A 26 -35.58 17.01 10.11
CA ALA A 26 -36.98 17.02 10.48
C ALA A 26 -37.77 17.91 9.53
N SER A 27 -38.70 17.34 8.76
CA SER A 27 -39.74 18.09 8.04
C SER A 27 -41.07 17.45 8.29
N ALA A 28 -41.94 18.26 8.88
CA ALA A 28 -43.31 17.95 9.26
C ALA A 28 -44.15 17.57 8.03
N ILE A 29 -44.75 16.39 8.07
CA ILE A 29 -45.77 15.97 7.11
C ILE A 29 -47.12 16.52 7.60
N ARG A 30 -47.66 17.49 6.86
CA ARG A 30 -49.05 17.93 7.03
C ARG A 30 -49.95 16.91 6.33
N VAL A 31 -50.83 16.27 7.10
CA VAL A 31 -51.92 15.45 6.58
C VAL A 31 -53.06 16.38 6.20
N LEU A 32 -53.38 16.50 4.94
CA LEU A 32 -54.64 17.11 4.48
C LEU A 32 -55.72 16.03 4.51
N SER A 33 -56.65 16.18 5.40
CA SER A 33 -57.90 15.43 5.41
C SER A 33 -58.87 16.04 4.40
N VAL A 34 -59.20 15.30 3.35
CA VAL A 34 -60.31 15.67 2.44
C VAL A 34 -61.51 14.84 2.86
N THR A 35 -62.48 15.49 3.46
CA THR A 35 -63.83 14.96 3.70
C THR A 35 -64.67 15.17 2.44
N ALA A 36 -64.93 14.09 1.70
CA ALA A 36 -65.92 14.08 0.63
C ALA A 36 -67.24 13.50 1.14
N VAL A 37 -68.21 14.37 1.25
CA VAL A 37 -69.62 14.00 1.47
C VAL A 37 -70.20 13.60 0.13
N ALA A 38 -70.59 12.32 -0.06
CA ALA A 38 -71.38 11.88 -1.18
C ALA A 38 -72.71 11.34 -0.70
N ALA A 39 -73.78 12.00 -1.17
CA ALA A 39 -75.15 11.65 -0.91
C ALA A 39 -75.56 10.30 -1.52
N ALA A 40 -76.22 9.52 -0.71
CA ALA A 40 -76.76 8.22 -1.09
C ALA A 40 -78.05 8.34 -1.93
N THR A 41 -78.05 7.72 -3.12
CA THR A 41 -79.27 7.31 -3.80
C THR A 41 -79.38 5.78 -3.69
N CYS A 42 -80.39 5.37 -2.95
CA CYS A 42 -80.76 3.96 -2.71
C CYS A 42 -81.46 3.39 -3.96
N SER A 43 -80.80 2.50 -4.70
CA SER A 43 -81.47 1.60 -5.66
C SER A 43 -81.31 0.16 -5.17
N LEU A 44 -82.41 -0.42 -4.73
CA LEU A 44 -82.56 -1.81 -4.35
C LEU A 44 -82.36 -2.74 -5.58
N TRP A 45 -81.17 -3.32 -5.70
CA TRP A 45 -80.98 -4.50 -6.48
C TRP A 45 -80.67 -5.66 -5.53
N ALA A 46 -81.61 -6.57 -5.38
CA ALA A 46 -81.41 -7.85 -4.73
C ALA A 46 -80.49 -8.74 -5.59
N GLY A 47 -79.18 -8.48 -5.49
CA GLY A 47 -78.16 -9.35 -6.01
C GLY A 47 -77.93 -10.50 -5.03
N VAL A 48 -78.12 -11.76 -5.47
CA VAL A 48 -77.72 -12.94 -4.74
C VAL A 48 -76.25 -12.78 -4.29
N ALA A 49 -76.06 -12.50 -2.99
CA ALA A 49 -74.75 -12.54 -2.38
C ALA A 49 -74.24 -13.99 -2.46
N SER A 50 -73.45 -14.27 -3.47
CA SER A 50 -72.61 -15.46 -3.49
C SER A 50 -71.70 -15.36 -2.26
N ALA A 51 -71.98 -16.13 -1.22
CA ALA A 51 -71.13 -16.25 -0.05
C ALA A 51 -69.75 -16.76 -0.53
N ALA A 52 -68.86 -15.82 -0.80
CA ALA A 52 -67.47 -16.18 -1.00
C ALA A 52 -66.99 -16.88 0.29
N THR A 53 -66.84 -18.21 0.23
CA THR A 53 -66.26 -18.99 1.32
C THR A 53 -64.90 -18.38 1.64
N ALA A 54 -64.84 -17.64 2.73
CA ALA A 54 -63.59 -17.06 3.24
C ALA A 54 -62.62 -18.22 3.55
N HIS A 55 -61.75 -18.55 2.62
CA HIS A 55 -60.69 -19.51 2.85
C HIS A 55 -59.85 -19.03 4.02
N THR A 56 -59.97 -19.72 5.17
CA THR A 56 -59.15 -19.40 6.35
C THR A 56 -57.69 -19.66 6.02
N LYS A 57 -56.89 -18.62 5.97
CA LYS A 57 -55.44 -18.72 5.73
C LYS A 57 -54.78 -19.47 6.89
N HIS A 58 -53.91 -20.42 6.57
CA HIS A 58 -53.09 -21.13 7.54
C HIS A 58 -52.16 -20.15 8.28
N ALA A 59 -52.06 -20.26 9.60
CA ALA A 59 -51.09 -19.58 10.39
C ALA A 59 -49.66 -20.00 9.98
N THR A 60 -48.71 -19.09 9.98
CA THR A 60 -47.30 -19.36 9.68
C THR A 60 -46.39 -18.85 10.77
N THR A 61 -45.23 -19.47 10.88
CA THR A 61 -44.13 -19.05 11.72
C THR A 61 -42.90 -18.83 10.83
N THR A 62 -42.21 -17.67 11.01
CA THR A 62 -40.99 -17.37 10.31
C THR A 62 -39.82 -17.41 11.28
N SER A 63 -38.72 -18.07 10.92
CA SER A 63 -37.44 -18.00 11.60
C SER A 63 -36.38 -17.37 10.68
N VAL A 64 -35.34 -16.77 11.27
CA VAL A 64 -34.23 -16.16 10.56
C VAL A 64 -32.89 -16.73 11.06
N SER A 65 -31.94 -16.90 10.17
CA SER A 65 -30.58 -17.30 10.47
C SER A 65 -29.57 -16.39 9.77
N VAL A 66 -28.40 -16.21 10.39
CA VAL A 66 -27.28 -15.43 9.88
C VAL A 66 -26.03 -16.29 9.94
N SER A 67 -25.29 -16.37 8.85
CA SER A 67 -24.08 -17.20 8.77
C SER A 67 -23.01 -16.53 7.90
N PRO A 68 -21.80 -16.25 8.47
CA PRO A 68 -21.45 -16.37 9.89
C PRO A 68 -22.18 -15.33 10.77
N LYS A 69 -22.31 -15.59 12.07
CA LYS A 69 -22.88 -14.63 13.04
C LYS A 69 -21.93 -13.48 13.38
N THR A 70 -20.62 -13.74 13.23
CA THR A 70 -19.55 -12.73 13.30
C THR A 70 -18.80 -12.78 11.98
N ALA A 71 -18.73 -11.66 11.27
CA ALA A 71 -18.09 -11.51 9.98
C ALA A 71 -17.09 -10.36 10.02
N PHE A 72 -16.10 -10.37 9.13
CA PHE A 72 -15.30 -9.18 8.87
C PHE A 72 -16.07 -8.21 7.97
N VAL A 73 -15.84 -6.91 8.14
CA VAL A 73 -16.36 -5.91 7.20
C VAL A 73 -15.89 -6.25 5.78
N GLY A 74 -16.84 -6.28 4.83
CA GLY A 74 -16.60 -6.68 3.45
C GLY A 74 -16.67 -8.19 3.19
N GLU A 75 -16.89 -9.03 4.22
CA GLU A 75 -17.14 -10.46 4.06
C GLU A 75 -18.58 -10.71 3.62
N ILE A 76 -18.79 -11.79 2.85
CA ILE A 76 -20.13 -12.20 2.42
C ILE A 76 -20.83 -12.94 3.55
N VAL A 77 -21.99 -12.43 3.97
CA VAL A 77 -22.86 -13.03 4.97
C VAL A 77 -24.12 -13.60 4.29
N LYS A 78 -24.48 -14.83 4.60
CA LYS A 78 -25.71 -15.46 4.16
C LYS A 78 -26.83 -15.24 5.18
N LEU A 79 -27.92 -14.62 4.76
CA LEU A 79 -29.17 -14.52 5.51
C LEU A 79 -30.08 -15.66 5.05
N GLY A 80 -30.61 -16.42 5.98
CA GLY A 80 -31.55 -17.53 5.73
C GLY A 80 -32.88 -17.30 6.44
N ALA A 81 -33.98 -17.71 5.85
CA ALA A 81 -35.30 -17.77 6.49
C ALA A 81 -35.96 -19.10 6.24
N THR A 82 -36.70 -19.56 7.25
CA THR A 82 -37.61 -20.69 7.12
C THR A 82 -38.99 -20.24 7.53
N VAL A 83 -39.96 -20.52 6.68
CA VAL A 83 -41.40 -20.28 6.94
C VAL A 83 -42.09 -21.62 7.01
N SER A 84 -42.75 -21.91 8.11
CA SER A 84 -43.52 -23.12 8.37
C SER A 84 -44.96 -22.79 8.69
N GLY A 85 -45.88 -23.73 8.43
CA GLY A 85 -47.32 -23.64 8.73
C GLY A 85 -48.19 -24.29 7.68
N GLY A 86 -49.02 -25.26 8.07
CA GLY A 86 -49.95 -25.97 7.21
C GLY A 86 -49.28 -26.67 6.03
N LYS A 87 -49.81 -26.47 4.81
CA LYS A 87 -49.12 -26.87 3.56
C LYS A 87 -47.87 -25.98 3.36
N THR A 88 -46.91 -26.48 2.56
CA THR A 88 -45.64 -25.75 2.30
C THR A 88 -45.90 -24.32 1.86
N PRO A 89 -45.46 -23.31 2.65
CA PRO A 89 -45.66 -21.92 2.31
C PRO A 89 -44.92 -21.50 1.02
N THR A 90 -45.60 -20.70 0.20
CA THR A 90 -45.05 -20.07 -1.00
C THR A 90 -45.14 -18.54 -0.88
N GLY A 91 -44.57 -17.79 -1.81
CA GLY A 91 -44.56 -16.33 -1.77
C GLY A 91 -43.16 -15.75 -1.55
N LYS A 92 -43.06 -14.57 -0.93
CA LYS A 92 -41.79 -13.87 -0.75
C LYS A 92 -41.48 -13.59 0.72
N VAL A 93 -40.18 -13.65 1.05
CA VAL A 93 -39.63 -13.21 2.32
C VAL A 93 -38.76 -11.99 2.07
N THR A 94 -38.98 -10.93 2.83
CA THR A 94 -38.14 -9.72 2.84
C THR A 94 -37.25 -9.74 4.08
N PHE A 95 -35.94 -9.71 3.88
CA PHE A 95 -34.95 -9.55 4.95
C PHE A 95 -34.72 -8.06 5.22
N LYS A 96 -34.77 -7.68 6.48
CA LYS A 96 -34.48 -6.32 6.96
C LYS A 96 -33.31 -6.34 7.93
N ILE A 97 -32.43 -5.36 7.80
CA ILE A 97 -31.34 -5.06 8.72
C ILE A 97 -31.62 -3.70 9.35
N ASP A 98 -31.73 -3.65 10.67
CA ASP A 98 -32.11 -2.43 11.44
C ASP A 98 -33.34 -1.72 10.86
N GLY A 99 -34.34 -2.51 10.45
CA GLY A 99 -35.59 -1.99 9.87
C GLY A 99 -35.54 -1.70 8.36
N ILE A 100 -34.37 -1.61 7.76
CA ILE A 100 -34.18 -1.31 6.32
C ILE A 100 -34.29 -2.61 5.50
N ALA A 101 -35.14 -2.64 4.47
CA ALA A 101 -35.26 -3.78 3.56
C ALA A 101 -34.00 -3.89 2.69
N ILE A 102 -33.34 -5.06 2.75
CA ILE A 102 -32.09 -5.32 2.04
C ILE A 102 -32.33 -6.20 0.80
N CYS A 103 -33.10 -7.27 0.97
CA CYS A 103 -33.43 -8.17 -0.13
C CYS A 103 -34.82 -8.81 0.05
N SER A 104 -35.46 -9.15 -1.08
CA SER A 104 -36.75 -9.89 -1.09
C SER A 104 -36.60 -11.10 -1.98
N VAL A 105 -36.83 -12.31 -1.41
CA VAL A 105 -36.56 -13.58 -2.08
C VAL A 105 -37.83 -14.45 -2.07
N LYS A 106 -38.10 -15.11 -3.18
CA LYS A 106 -39.19 -16.09 -3.30
C LYS A 106 -38.84 -17.34 -2.47
N LEU A 107 -39.84 -17.86 -1.72
CA LEU A 107 -39.71 -19.10 -1.00
C LEU A 107 -39.61 -20.31 -1.97
N SER A 108 -38.67 -21.18 -1.67
CA SER A 108 -38.56 -22.50 -2.29
C SER A 108 -38.65 -23.55 -1.17
N ARG A 109 -39.70 -24.39 -1.20
CA ARG A 109 -39.95 -25.40 -0.16
C ARG A 109 -39.93 -24.82 1.26
N GLY A 110 -40.57 -23.65 1.44
CA GLY A 110 -40.58 -22.93 2.74
C GLY A 110 -39.28 -22.24 3.16
N LYS A 111 -38.25 -22.20 2.32
CA LYS A 111 -36.96 -21.62 2.61
C LYS A 111 -36.63 -20.47 1.66
N ALA A 112 -35.94 -19.46 2.15
CA ALA A 112 -35.37 -18.35 1.37
C ALA A 112 -33.98 -17.98 1.88
N SER A 113 -33.10 -17.51 1.01
CA SER A 113 -31.82 -16.99 1.43
C SER A 113 -31.33 -15.89 0.51
N CYS A 114 -30.59 -14.92 1.04
CA CYS A 114 -29.83 -13.96 0.26
C CYS A 114 -28.42 -13.78 0.84
N ARG A 115 -27.53 -13.20 0.04
CA ARG A 115 -26.17 -12.85 0.43
C ARG A 115 -26.04 -11.34 0.49
N VAL A 116 -25.40 -10.86 1.55
CA VAL A 116 -25.13 -9.43 1.78
C VAL A 116 -23.66 -9.24 2.06
N ILE A 117 -23.16 -8.04 1.77
CA ILE A 117 -21.81 -7.60 2.14
C ILE A 117 -21.98 -6.42 3.07
N GLY A 118 -21.41 -6.51 4.26
CA GLY A 118 -21.43 -5.42 5.24
C GLY A 118 -20.43 -4.31 4.93
N GLY A 119 -20.66 -3.13 5.47
CA GLY A 119 -19.85 -1.95 5.19
C GLY A 119 -19.19 -1.32 6.41
N ASP A 120 -19.69 -1.58 7.61
CA ASP A 120 -19.22 -0.94 8.84
C ASP A 120 -19.13 -1.93 10.00
N ALA A 121 -18.14 -1.74 10.87
CA ALA A 121 -17.98 -2.54 12.08
C ALA A 121 -19.03 -2.15 13.13
N ALA A 122 -20.06 -2.97 13.26
CA ALA A 122 -21.17 -2.78 14.18
C ALA A 122 -21.89 -4.10 14.48
N THR A 123 -22.86 -4.05 15.37
CA THR A 123 -23.84 -5.15 15.55
C THR A 123 -25.14 -4.75 14.90
N PHE A 124 -25.60 -5.56 13.96
CA PHE A 124 -26.81 -5.35 13.18
C PHE A 124 -27.90 -6.32 13.59
N HIS A 125 -29.17 -5.88 13.57
CA HIS A 125 -30.34 -6.67 13.92
C HIS A 125 -31.06 -7.12 12.65
N VAL A 126 -31.02 -8.44 12.38
CA VAL A 126 -31.61 -9.02 11.19
C VAL A 126 -32.97 -9.61 11.51
N ARG A 127 -33.98 -9.33 10.70
CA ARG A 127 -35.32 -9.94 10.76
C ARG A 127 -35.79 -10.33 9.36
N ALA A 128 -36.58 -11.41 9.31
CA ALA A 128 -37.25 -11.88 8.11
C ALA A 128 -38.76 -11.66 8.20
N PHE A 129 -39.36 -11.14 7.14
CA PHE A 129 -40.78 -10.84 7.04
C PHE A 129 -41.37 -11.60 5.87
N TYR A 130 -42.25 -12.55 6.19
CA TYR A 130 -43.05 -13.28 5.19
C TYR A 130 -44.34 -12.51 4.94
N ALA A 131 -44.59 -12.14 3.69
CA ALA A 131 -45.78 -11.33 3.33
C ALA A 131 -47.10 -12.11 3.35
N GLY A 132 -47.03 -13.43 3.45
CA GLY A 132 -48.20 -14.27 3.27
C GLY A 132 -48.54 -14.44 1.78
N ASN A 133 -49.63 -15.15 1.53
CA ASN A 133 -50.25 -15.34 0.22
C ASN A 133 -51.78 -15.60 0.35
N SER A 134 -52.42 -16.10 -0.69
CA SER A 134 -53.88 -16.42 -0.65
C SER A 134 -54.23 -17.50 0.37
N THR A 135 -53.32 -18.43 0.69
CA THR A 135 -53.54 -19.58 1.57
C THR A 135 -52.85 -19.52 2.91
N HIS A 136 -51.88 -18.59 3.08
CA HIS A 136 -51.06 -18.47 4.29
C HIS A 136 -51.07 -17.02 4.84
N LYS A 137 -51.13 -16.91 6.18
CA LYS A 137 -51.03 -15.61 6.88
C LYS A 137 -49.58 -15.11 6.82
N ALA A 138 -49.39 -13.77 6.87
CA ALA A 138 -48.10 -13.17 7.06
C ALA A 138 -47.50 -13.49 8.44
N SER A 139 -46.18 -13.53 8.53
CA SER A 139 -45.47 -13.68 9.80
C SER A 139 -44.08 -13.06 9.76
N SER A 140 -43.51 -12.77 10.93
CA SER A 140 -42.16 -12.24 11.06
C SER A 140 -41.33 -13.06 12.03
N SER A 141 -40.03 -13.07 11.81
CA SER A 141 -39.08 -13.74 12.70
C SER A 141 -38.79 -12.90 13.96
N GLY A 142 -38.23 -13.51 15.00
CA GLY A 142 -37.44 -12.85 16.01
C GLY A 142 -36.22 -12.14 15.40
N VAL A 143 -35.41 -11.49 16.25
CA VAL A 143 -34.15 -10.84 15.87
C VAL A 143 -33.03 -11.86 15.87
N ALA A 144 -32.18 -11.82 14.83
CA ALA A 144 -30.86 -12.47 14.83
C ALA A 144 -29.78 -11.38 14.71
N ASN A 145 -28.73 -11.48 15.51
CA ASN A 145 -27.64 -10.52 15.48
C ASN A 145 -26.56 -10.94 14.48
N LEU A 146 -26.10 -9.99 13.68
CA LEU A 146 -24.88 -10.02 12.88
C LEU A 146 -23.88 -9.06 13.49
N LYS A 147 -22.74 -9.57 13.94
CA LYS A 147 -21.63 -8.72 14.43
C LYS A 147 -20.59 -8.59 13.33
N GLU A 148 -20.38 -7.39 12.82
CA GLU A 148 -19.30 -7.10 11.89
C GLU A 148 -18.12 -6.46 12.65
N ILE A 149 -16.91 -6.91 12.35
CA ILE A 149 -15.69 -6.51 13.02
C ILE A 149 -14.63 -6.08 12.00
N ARG A 150 -13.76 -5.16 12.43
CA ARG A 150 -12.59 -4.76 11.64
C ARG A 150 -11.51 -5.84 11.72
N ALA A 151 -10.90 -6.18 10.59
CA ALA A 151 -9.81 -7.12 10.53
C ALA A 151 -8.55 -6.56 11.21
N LYS A 152 -7.81 -7.40 11.93
CA LYS A 152 -6.43 -7.07 12.33
C LYS A 152 -5.56 -7.10 11.09
N THR A 153 -4.53 -6.23 11.05
CA THR A 153 -3.57 -6.18 9.94
C THR A 153 -2.14 -6.29 10.44
N THR A 154 -1.24 -6.66 9.54
CA THR A 154 0.22 -6.66 9.75
C THR A 154 0.88 -5.96 8.58
N THR A 155 1.64 -4.90 8.84
CA THR A 155 2.38 -4.14 7.83
C THR A 155 3.84 -4.59 7.79
N LYS A 156 4.43 -4.66 6.58
CA LYS A 156 5.85 -4.93 6.37
C LYS A 156 6.39 -4.08 5.23
N ILE A 157 7.66 -3.67 5.32
CA ILE A 157 8.50 -3.26 4.19
C ILE A 157 9.15 -4.53 3.65
N THR A 158 9.11 -4.74 2.35
CA THR A 158 9.52 -6.00 1.71
C THR A 158 10.69 -5.86 0.74
N ASN A 159 11.32 -4.69 0.69
CA ASN A 159 12.52 -4.49 -0.10
C ASN A 159 13.65 -5.44 0.31
N ARG A 160 14.40 -5.87 -0.67
CA ARG A 160 15.66 -6.62 -0.52
C ARG A 160 16.67 -6.06 -1.51
N PRO A 161 17.93 -5.87 -1.14
CA PRO A 161 18.51 -6.12 0.19
C PRO A 161 17.98 -5.17 1.26
N ASN A 162 18.24 -5.48 2.52
CA ASN A 162 18.07 -4.62 3.68
C ASN A 162 19.42 -4.62 4.43
N PRO A 163 20.13 -3.50 4.61
CA PRO A 163 19.74 -2.15 4.18
C PRO A 163 19.69 -2.00 2.65
N GLY A 164 18.85 -1.05 2.18
CA GLY A 164 18.85 -0.56 0.80
C GLY A 164 19.87 0.56 0.64
N SER A 165 20.19 0.93 -0.60
CA SER A 165 21.02 2.10 -0.90
C SER A 165 20.46 2.89 -2.07
N VAL A 166 20.75 4.20 -2.09
CA VAL A 166 20.41 5.13 -3.17
C VAL A 166 21.36 6.32 -3.14
N ASP A 167 21.66 6.88 -4.31
CA ASP A 167 22.45 8.09 -4.42
C ASP A 167 21.65 9.33 -3.99
N VAL A 168 22.33 10.37 -3.52
CA VAL A 168 21.73 11.67 -3.24
C VAL A 168 20.98 12.17 -4.48
N GLY A 169 19.72 12.57 -4.31
CA GLY A 169 18.86 13.00 -5.41
C GLY A 169 18.32 11.84 -6.27
N GLY A 170 18.77 10.62 -6.04
CA GLY A 170 18.26 9.41 -6.68
C GLY A 170 16.88 9.00 -6.16
N LYS A 171 16.22 8.09 -6.86
CA LYS A 171 14.87 7.61 -6.51
C LYS A 171 14.96 6.25 -5.82
N PHE A 172 14.44 6.16 -4.60
CA PHE A 172 14.27 4.89 -3.90
C PHE A 172 12.79 4.55 -3.72
N THR A 173 12.39 3.34 -4.14
CA THR A 173 11.00 2.88 -4.05
C THR A 173 10.86 1.84 -2.94
N PHE A 174 10.06 2.15 -1.94
CA PHE A 174 9.64 1.21 -0.91
C PHE A 174 8.50 0.34 -1.44
N ASN A 175 8.64 -0.98 -1.26
CA ASN A 175 7.57 -1.96 -1.43
C ASN A 175 6.98 -2.31 -0.07
N VAL A 176 5.67 -2.19 0.07
CA VAL A 176 4.99 -2.47 1.34
C VAL A 176 3.91 -3.52 1.15
N THR A 177 3.70 -4.32 2.19
CA THR A 177 2.59 -5.27 2.26
C THR A 177 1.80 -5.05 3.53
N VAL A 178 0.48 -5.22 3.42
CA VAL A 178 -0.46 -5.20 4.55
C VAL A 178 -1.27 -6.49 4.48
N ALA A 179 -0.93 -7.44 5.34
CA ALA A 179 -1.66 -8.69 5.46
C ALA A 179 -2.84 -8.50 6.41
N SER A 180 -4.04 -8.83 5.95
CA SER A 180 -5.24 -8.92 6.79
C SER A 180 -5.27 -10.26 7.54
N GLN A 181 -5.97 -10.29 8.66
CA GLN A 181 -6.26 -11.51 9.42
C GLN A 181 -6.89 -12.58 8.52
N ALA A 182 -6.54 -13.83 8.76
CA ALA A 182 -7.09 -14.97 7.99
C ALA A 182 -8.63 -14.95 7.96
N GLY A 183 -9.20 -15.15 6.77
CA GLY A 183 -10.64 -15.08 6.52
C GLY A 183 -11.17 -13.69 6.20
N ALA A 184 -10.43 -12.61 6.50
CA ALA A 184 -10.84 -11.26 6.15
C ALA A 184 -10.49 -10.92 4.69
N PRO A 185 -11.23 -9.99 4.05
CA PRO A 185 -10.84 -9.43 2.75
C PRO A 185 -9.45 -8.82 2.80
N ALA A 186 -8.78 -8.75 1.64
CA ALA A 186 -7.46 -8.13 1.53
C ALA A 186 -7.51 -6.64 1.85
N ALA A 187 -6.51 -6.15 2.60
CA ALA A 187 -6.44 -4.77 3.03
C ALA A 187 -6.31 -3.79 1.84
N ASN A 188 -7.04 -2.67 1.94
CA ASN A 188 -6.95 -1.55 1.01
C ASN A 188 -6.82 -0.26 1.81
N GLY A 189 -6.00 0.71 1.34
CA GLY A 189 -5.83 1.97 2.06
C GLY A 189 -4.49 2.62 1.83
N THR A 190 -3.91 3.22 2.87
CA THR A 190 -2.64 3.96 2.76
C THR A 190 -1.65 3.50 3.83
N VAL A 191 -0.43 3.23 3.40
CA VAL A 191 0.74 3.07 4.28
C VAL A 191 1.59 4.34 4.20
N ARG A 192 1.89 4.92 5.35
CA ARG A 192 2.84 6.04 5.47
C ARG A 192 4.21 5.45 5.78
N VAL A 193 5.18 5.69 4.91
CA VAL A 193 6.59 5.32 5.10
C VAL A 193 7.34 6.58 5.51
N ARG A 194 8.04 6.50 6.63
CA ARG A 194 8.75 7.63 7.23
C ARG A 194 10.05 7.17 7.86
N PRO A 195 11.09 8.02 7.88
CA PRO A 195 12.26 7.78 8.72
C PRO A 195 11.84 7.74 10.20
N THR A 196 12.66 7.12 11.04
CA THR A 196 12.47 7.09 12.49
C THR A 196 12.77 8.44 13.13
N GLU A 197 13.63 9.23 12.49
CA GLU A 197 13.98 10.59 12.86
C GLU A 197 13.06 11.61 12.19
N ASP A 198 13.02 12.81 12.73
CA ASP A 198 12.19 13.91 12.19
C ASP A 198 12.91 14.60 11.03
N LEU A 199 12.83 13.97 9.86
CA LEU A 199 13.44 14.49 8.62
C LEU A 199 12.39 15.20 7.73
N PRO A 200 12.85 16.07 6.80
CA PRO A 200 11.99 16.75 5.84
C PRO A 200 11.09 15.80 5.03
N ALA A 201 9.99 16.32 4.47
CA ALA A 201 8.99 15.56 3.74
C ALA A 201 9.56 14.77 2.54
N ALA A 202 10.70 15.23 1.96
CA ALA A 202 11.38 14.52 0.87
C ALA A 202 11.84 13.09 1.23
N TYR A 203 12.03 12.82 2.52
CA TYR A 203 12.38 11.50 3.05
C TYR A 203 11.16 10.62 3.37
N SER A 204 9.95 11.07 3.08
CA SER A 204 8.73 10.38 3.43
C SER A 204 7.85 10.16 2.20
N CYS A 205 7.06 9.07 2.20
CA CYS A 205 6.08 8.86 1.15
C CYS A 205 4.83 8.11 1.65
N ASN A 206 3.76 8.16 0.84
CA ASN A 206 2.52 7.47 1.10
C ASN A 206 2.28 6.41 0.00
N ALA A 207 2.25 5.15 0.37
CA ALA A 207 1.93 4.05 -0.52
C ALA A 207 0.43 3.79 -0.53
N LYS A 208 -0.22 3.90 -1.70
CA LYS A 208 -1.58 3.39 -1.90
C LYS A 208 -1.53 1.88 -1.90
N VAL A 209 -2.25 1.24 -0.99
CA VAL A 209 -2.36 -0.21 -0.86
C VAL A 209 -3.63 -0.68 -1.56
N THR A 210 -3.48 -1.65 -2.45
CA THR A 210 -4.58 -2.34 -3.12
C THR A 210 -4.33 -3.84 -3.02
N ASN A 211 -5.31 -4.59 -2.55
CA ASN A 211 -5.19 -6.03 -2.30
C ASN A 211 -3.94 -6.39 -1.48
N GLY A 212 -3.69 -5.64 -0.43
CA GLY A 212 -2.60 -5.87 0.51
C GLY A 212 -1.21 -5.48 0.02
N LYS A 213 -1.04 -4.86 -1.16
CA LYS A 213 0.26 -4.46 -1.72
C LYS A 213 0.27 -3.00 -2.11
N GLY A 214 1.39 -2.33 -1.90
CA GLY A 214 1.59 -0.93 -2.27
C GLY A 214 3.06 -0.60 -2.47
N LYS A 215 3.31 0.54 -3.11
CA LYS A 215 4.66 1.10 -3.27
C LYS A 215 4.61 2.62 -3.23
N CYS A 216 5.70 3.22 -2.77
CA CYS A 216 5.91 4.66 -2.87
C CYS A 216 7.40 4.99 -3.00
N THR A 217 7.71 6.14 -3.55
CA THR A 217 9.09 6.55 -3.91
C THR A 217 9.45 7.82 -3.18
N ILE A 218 10.69 7.89 -2.69
CA ILE A 218 11.33 9.09 -2.14
C ILE A 218 12.47 9.52 -3.04
N THR A 219 12.93 10.76 -2.85
CA THR A 219 14.13 11.32 -3.49
C THR A 219 14.91 12.09 -2.41
N PRO A 220 15.77 11.40 -1.65
CA PRO A 220 16.49 12.02 -0.54
C PRO A 220 17.45 13.10 -1.05
N PRO A 221 17.42 14.33 -0.50
CA PRO A 221 18.25 15.44 -0.98
C PRO A 221 19.66 15.49 -0.38
N ALA A 222 19.96 14.71 0.66
CA ALA A 222 21.25 14.67 1.33
C ALA A 222 21.63 13.25 1.74
N TYR A 223 22.93 13.02 1.93
CA TYR A 223 23.46 11.74 2.38
C TYR A 223 23.11 11.44 3.84
N GLY A 224 23.12 10.17 4.21
CA GLY A 224 22.88 9.69 5.55
C GLY A 224 22.50 8.21 5.57
N ILE A 225 22.39 7.66 6.77
CA ILE A 225 21.84 6.32 6.98
C ILE A 225 20.62 6.49 7.88
N ASP A 226 19.46 6.19 7.33
CA ASP A 226 18.19 6.37 8.01
C ASP A 226 17.46 5.03 8.16
N ASP A 227 16.85 4.85 9.31
CA ASP A 227 15.92 3.76 9.55
C ASP A 227 14.50 4.20 9.23
N TYR A 228 13.78 3.37 8.49
CA TYR A 228 12.41 3.64 8.07
C TYR A 228 11.40 2.74 8.72
N THR A 229 10.28 3.32 9.07
CA THR A 229 9.09 2.62 9.54
C THR A 229 7.94 2.77 8.55
N ALA A 230 6.97 1.85 8.63
CA ALA A 230 5.78 1.92 7.77
C ALA A 230 4.52 1.73 8.62
N LYS A 231 3.57 2.67 8.54
CA LYS A 231 2.31 2.64 9.28
C LYS A 231 1.13 2.57 8.32
N PHE A 232 0.40 1.46 8.35
CA PHE A 232 -0.92 1.38 7.74
C PHE A 232 -1.92 2.15 8.60
N VAL A 233 -2.60 3.12 8.01
CA VAL A 233 -3.49 4.03 8.75
C VAL A 233 -4.76 3.33 9.22
N GLY A 234 -5.17 2.26 8.54
CA GLY A 234 -6.45 1.60 8.74
C GLY A 234 -7.60 2.33 8.04
N ASN A 235 -8.79 1.71 8.09
CA ASN A 235 -10.02 2.24 7.49
C ASN A 235 -11.26 1.67 8.21
N SER A 236 -12.46 1.73 7.62
CA SER A 236 -13.68 1.15 8.21
C SER A 236 -13.61 -0.38 8.33
N ALA A 237 -12.88 -1.08 7.46
CA ALA A 237 -12.78 -2.53 7.42
C ALA A 237 -11.55 -3.08 8.16
N ASP A 238 -10.46 -2.31 8.20
CA ASP A 238 -9.16 -2.76 8.68
C ASP A 238 -8.67 -1.91 9.85
N LYS A 239 -8.08 -2.55 10.86
CA LYS A 239 -7.36 -1.86 11.93
C LYS A 239 -6.02 -1.36 11.42
N SER A 240 -5.50 -0.29 12.02
CA SER A 240 -4.14 0.19 11.77
C SER A 240 -3.09 -0.83 12.24
N SER A 241 -1.92 -0.82 11.59
CA SER A 241 -0.74 -1.58 12.00
C SER A 241 0.54 -0.85 11.63
N THR A 242 1.61 -1.12 12.38
CA THR A 242 2.91 -0.51 12.16
C THR A 242 3.95 -1.61 11.97
N TYR A 243 4.81 -1.44 10.98
CA TYR A 243 6.03 -2.22 10.84
C TYR A 243 7.01 -1.77 11.93
N LYS A 244 7.35 -2.69 12.83
CA LYS A 244 8.18 -2.41 14.01
C LYS A 244 9.67 -2.64 13.78
N GLY A 245 10.02 -3.39 12.73
CA GLY A 245 11.42 -3.56 12.35
C GLY A 245 11.88 -2.37 11.53
N PRO A 246 13.02 -1.74 11.83
CA PRO A 246 13.55 -0.70 10.98
C PRO A 246 13.96 -1.29 9.61
N PHE A 247 13.84 -0.48 8.58
CA PHE A 247 14.43 -0.74 7.28
C PHE A 247 15.53 0.30 7.07
N GLY A 248 16.79 -0.12 7.11
CA GLY A 248 17.93 0.75 6.84
C GLY A 248 17.96 1.20 5.39
N LEU A 249 18.18 2.49 5.16
CA LEU A 249 18.44 3.08 3.84
C LEU A 249 19.69 3.93 3.93
N ALA A 250 20.73 3.54 3.19
CA ALA A 250 21.92 4.36 3.00
C ALA A 250 21.71 5.28 1.81
N VAL A 251 21.76 6.58 2.05
CA VAL A 251 21.81 7.61 1.00
C VAL A 251 23.26 8.04 0.83
N GLN A 252 23.83 7.77 -0.33
CA GLN A 252 25.25 7.93 -0.60
C GLN A 252 25.51 9.06 -1.58
N ASN A 253 26.66 9.77 -1.42
CA ASN A 253 27.12 10.72 -2.42
C ASN A 253 27.73 9.96 -3.60
N VAL A 254 27.43 10.39 -4.80
CA VAL A 254 28.16 9.97 -6.00
C VAL A 254 29.52 10.65 -5.99
N THR A 255 30.59 9.90 -6.21
CA THR A 255 31.93 10.45 -6.31
C THR A 255 32.49 10.31 -7.74
N THR A 256 33.46 11.14 -8.06
CA THR A 256 34.26 11.08 -9.29
C THR A 256 35.72 11.08 -8.89
N THR A 257 36.48 10.15 -9.42
CA THR A 257 37.96 10.08 -9.22
C THR A 257 38.64 10.57 -10.47
N SER A 258 39.62 11.45 -10.34
CA SER A 258 40.56 11.82 -11.38
C SER A 258 41.99 11.48 -11.00
N ILE A 259 42.87 11.37 -11.97
CA ILE A 259 44.32 11.21 -11.77
C ILE A 259 45.11 12.04 -12.78
N THR A 260 46.16 12.71 -12.29
CA THR A 260 47.08 13.46 -13.11
C THR A 260 48.52 13.12 -12.73
N ALA A 261 49.45 13.24 -13.67
CA ALA A 261 50.86 13.25 -13.36
C ALA A 261 51.33 14.71 -13.18
N THR A 262 51.84 15.07 -12.00
CA THR A 262 52.35 16.39 -11.69
C THR A 262 53.85 16.51 -11.90
N SER A 263 54.60 15.38 -11.94
CA SER A 263 55.96 15.26 -12.47
C SER A 263 56.05 13.95 -13.28
N THR A 264 56.72 14.05 -14.41
CA THR A 264 56.95 12.89 -15.32
C THR A 264 58.42 12.75 -15.70
N THR A 265 59.35 13.38 -14.95
CA THR A 265 60.77 13.26 -15.14
C THR A 265 61.27 11.89 -14.66
N VAL A 266 62.12 11.21 -15.44
CA VAL A 266 62.74 9.95 -15.03
C VAL A 266 63.44 10.11 -13.67
N GLY A 267 63.09 9.25 -12.71
CA GLY A 267 63.57 9.34 -11.33
C GLY A 267 62.80 10.27 -10.41
N ASP A 268 61.83 11.05 -10.93
CA ASP A 268 60.95 11.92 -10.12
C ASP A 268 59.52 11.90 -10.70
N ILE A 269 58.82 10.83 -10.51
CA ILE A 269 57.45 10.68 -11.02
C ILE A 269 56.49 10.89 -9.85
N THR A 270 55.55 11.84 -10.01
CA THR A 270 54.51 12.14 -9.03
C THR A 270 53.13 12.07 -9.66
N LEU A 271 52.28 11.21 -9.10
CA LEU A 271 50.87 11.04 -9.50
C LEU A 271 49.98 11.62 -8.43
N THR A 272 49.06 12.48 -8.84
CA THR A 272 48.07 13.11 -7.95
C THR A 272 46.69 12.66 -8.32
N THR A 273 45.91 12.23 -7.34
CA THR A 273 44.52 11.84 -7.51
C THR A 273 43.60 12.76 -6.77
N ASP A 274 42.46 13.01 -7.34
CA ASP A 274 41.38 13.81 -6.76
C ASP A 274 40.11 13.04 -6.70
N VAL A 275 39.37 13.11 -5.59
CA VAL A 275 38.04 12.51 -5.43
C VAL A 275 37.04 13.60 -5.09
N TYR A 276 36.11 13.84 -5.99
CA TYR A 276 35.00 14.79 -5.83
C TYR A 276 33.74 14.05 -5.41
N ALA A 277 33.06 14.55 -4.38
CA ALA A 277 31.70 14.14 -4.09
C ALA A 277 30.72 15.02 -4.86
N MET A 278 29.98 14.48 -5.83
CA MET A 278 28.95 15.17 -6.59
C MET A 278 27.65 15.22 -5.79
N GLY A 279 27.42 16.28 -5.03
CA GLY A 279 26.17 16.50 -4.28
C GLY A 279 26.30 17.73 -3.41
N ALA A 280 25.29 18.60 -3.45
CA ALA A 280 25.27 19.89 -2.78
C ALA A 280 25.57 19.79 -1.28
N ASN A 281 26.48 20.70 -0.84
CA ASN A 281 26.69 21.08 0.55
C ASN A 281 27.09 19.96 1.54
N ILE A 282 28.30 19.48 1.41
CA ILE A 282 28.98 18.85 2.54
C ILE A 282 29.41 19.96 3.53
N THR A 283 28.45 20.60 4.18
CA THR A 283 28.68 21.41 5.35
C THR A 283 28.77 20.48 6.56
N GLY A 284 29.94 19.98 6.84
CA GLY A 284 30.19 19.17 8.03
C GLY A 284 31.12 18.02 7.76
N GLY A 285 32.35 18.28 7.42
CA GLY A 285 33.52 17.48 7.72
C GLY A 285 33.46 15.97 7.74
N ASN A 286 32.65 15.33 6.92
CA ASN A 286 32.70 13.89 6.77
C ASN A 286 33.90 13.56 5.87
N LYS A 287 35.04 13.38 6.51
CA LYS A 287 36.26 12.87 5.93
C LYS A 287 35.95 11.49 5.38
N GLY A 288 36.03 11.31 4.06
CA GLY A 288 35.91 9.98 3.46
C GLY A 288 36.92 9.04 4.14
N THR A 289 36.42 7.94 4.68
CA THR A 289 37.28 6.91 5.30
C THR A 289 37.71 5.85 4.30
N GLY A 290 37.34 6.02 3.03
CA GLY A 290 37.68 5.12 1.94
C GLY A 290 39.19 5.13 1.60
N SER A 291 39.60 4.16 0.84
CA SER A 291 40.99 4.03 0.39
C SER A 291 41.17 4.37 -1.09
N MET A 292 42.33 4.91 -1.41
CA MET A 292 42.77 5.15 -2.78
C MET A 292 43.79 4.12 -3.21
N THR A 293 43.66 3.62 -4.44
CA THR A 293 44.66 2.75 -5.08
C THR A 293 45.02 3.34 -6.43
N VAL A 294 46.31 3.55 -6.68
CA VAL A 294 46.82 4.06 -7.94
C VAL A 294 47.37 2.88 -8.76
N TYR A 295 47.10 2.93 -10.06
CA TYR A 295 47.50 1.89 -11.01
C TYR A 295 48.34 2.51 -12.11
N ILE A 296 49.31 1.73 -12.63
CA ILE A 296 50.14 2.06 -13.79
C ILE A 296 50.36 0.84 -14.68
N GLY A 297 50.54 1.05 -15.98
CA GLY A 297 50.82 -0.01 -16.94
C GLY A 297 51.25 0.54 -18.29
N THR A 298 51.71 -0.32 -19.16
CA THR A 298 52.15 0.02 -20.53
C THR A 298 51.03 -0.06 -21.57
N SER A 299 49.83 -0.41 -21.14
CA SER A 299 48.61 -0.49 -21.98
C SER A 299 47.38 -0.01 -21.18
N PRO A 300 46.40 0.63 -21.82
CA PRO A 300 45.16 1.07 -21.13
C PRO A 300 44.32 -0.10 -20.63
N THR A 301 44.52 -1.31 -21.13
CA THR A 301 43.77 -2.51 -20.71
C THR A 301 44.55 -3.39 -19.73
N ASN A 302 45.80 -3.05 -19.44
CA ASN A 302 46.67 -3.83 -18.56
C ASN A 302 47.42 -2.88 -17.61
N VAL A 303 46.70 -2.35 -16.62
CA VAL A 303 47.26 -1.55 -15.52
C VAL A 303 47.31 -2.40 -14.24
N ALA A 304 48.36 -2.27 -13.47
CA ALA A 304 48.55 -2.96 -12.20
C ALA A 304 48.66 -1.96 -11.03
N PRO A 305 48.20 -2.32 -9.82
CA PRO A 305 48.32 -1.44 -8.67
C PRO A 305 49.79 -1.20 -8.30
N ILE A 306 50.10 0.04 -7.98
CA ILE A 306 51.41 0.42 -7.41
C ILE A 306 51.35 0.05 -5.93
N ALA A 307 52.06 -0.97 -5.49
CA ALA A 307 51.95 -1.56 -4.15
C ALA A 307 52.07 -0.52 -3.02
N ALA A 308 53.02 0.44 -3.13
CA ALA A 308 53.22 1.49 -2.17
C ALA A 308 52.10 2.56 -2.15
N CYS A 309 51.27 2.63 -3.21
CA CYS A 309 50.16 3.56 -3.36
C CYS A 309 48.80 2.83 -3.42
N ALA A 310 48.75 1.59 -2.97
CA ALA A 310 47.55 0.79 -2.92
C ALA A 310 46.93 0.81 -1.50
N GLY A 311 45.61 0.95 -1.44
CA GLY A 311 44.86 0.92 -0.20
C GLY A 311 45.18 2.08 0.77
N GLN A 312 45.68 3.19 0.25
CA GLN A 312 46.04 4.36 1.06
C GLN A 312 44.76 5.05 1.57
N LEU A 313 44.66 5.19 2.92
CA LEU A 313 43.51 5.84 3.53
C LEU A 313 43.53 7.34 3.25
N LEU A 314 42.42 7.86 2.77
CA LEU A 314 42.22 9.29 2.60
C LEU A 314 42.00 9.93 3.97
N THR A 315 43.05 10.56 4.51
CA THR A 315 43.01 11.11 5.87
C THR A 315 42.98 12.63 5.96
N THR A 316 43.22 13.34 4.85
CA THR A 316 43.31 14.82 4.86
C THR A 316 42.78 15.44 3.60
N PHE A 317 41.94 16.46 3.79
CA PHE A 317 41.53 17.44 2.76
C PHE A 317 42.53 18.58 2.78
N THR A 318 43.34 18.74 1.78
CA THR A 318 44.25 19.89 1.69
C THR A 318 43.86 20.77 0.51
N GLY A 319 43.33 21.94 0.81
CA GLY A 319 43.48 23.14 0.01
C GLY A 319 42.57 23.38 -1.17
N ALA A 320 41.63 22.53 -1.48
CA ALA A 320 40.60 22.73 -2.52
C ALA A 320 39.24 23.08 -1.94
N PRO A 321 38.22 23.48 -2.75
CA PRO A 321 36.88 23.66 -2.21
C PRO A 321 36.48 22.44 -1.37
N ALA A 322 35.71 22.64 -0.32
CA ALA A 322 35.47 21.74 0.84
C ALA A 322 35.08 20.27 0.55
N ASN A 323 35.12 19.83 -0.72
CA ASN A 323 34.61 18.55 -1.22
C ASN A 323 35.67 17.68 -1.90
N ASP A 324 36.95 18.12 -1.94
CA ASP A 324 38.00 17.38 -2.65
C ASP A 324 38.92 16.63 -1.70
N ASN A 325 39.16 15.34 -2.00
CA ASN A 325 40.16 14.51 -1.37
C ASN A 325 41.32 14.33 -2.34
N VAL A 326 42.47 14.88 -2.03
CA VAL A 326 43.67 14.74 -2.83
C VAL A 326 44.63 13.76 -2.17
N TYR A 327 45.12 12.78 -2.96
CA TYR A 327 46.18 11.86 -2.57
C TYR A 327 47.32 11.95 -3.57
N THR A 328 48.55 12.08 -3.09
CA THR A 328 49.74 12.14 -3.92
C THR A 328 50.60 10.91 -3.71
N CYS A 329 50.85 10.19 -4.80
CA CYS A 329 51.76 9.03 -4.87
C CYS A 329 53.11 9.52 -5.43
N THR A 330 54.08 9.64 -4.55
CA THR A 330 55.42 10.17 -4.89
C THR A 330 56.52 9.46 -4.12
N GLY A 331 57.80 9.54 -4.60
CA GLY A 331 58.93 8.96 -3.92
C GLY A 331 58.95 7.42 -3.89
N VAL A 332 58.17 6.79 -4.77
CA VAL A 332 58.01 5.32 -4.84
C VAL A 332 58.98 4.77 -5.86
N ALA A 333 59.87 3.82 -5.43
CA ALA A 333 60.86 3.18 -6.31
C ALA A 333 60.23 2.60 -7.57
N ALA A 334 59.06 1.92 -7.45
CA ALA A 334 58.31 1.36 -8.56
C ALA A 334 57.88 2.38 -9.64
N LEU A 335 57.79 3.68 -9.28
CA LEU A 335 57.58 4.77 -10.25
C LEU A 335 58.90 5.35 -10.74
N ASN A 336 59.83 5.58 -9.86
CA ASN A 336 61.08 6.29 -10.16
C ASN A 336 62.02 5.42 -11.01
N ASP A 337 61.90 4.08 -10.95
CA ASP A 337 62.66 3.11 -11.75
C ASP A 337 62.08 2.90 -13.16
N LEU A 338 61.00 3.60 -13.51
CA LEU A 338 60.38 3.45 -14.85
C LEU A 338 61.27 4.16 -15.91
N PRO A 339 61.62 3.49 -17.01
CA PRO A 339 62.33 4.15 -18.11
C PRO A 339 61.44 5.15 -18.84
N ALA A 340 62.08 6.05 -19.61
CA ALA A 340 61.39 6.94 -20.53
C ALA A 340 60.44 6.15 -21.43
N GLY A 341 59.19 6.61 -21.57
CA GLY A 341 58.19 5.89 -22.37
C GLY A 341 56.77 6.39 -22.10
N THR A 342 55.81 5.78 -22.80
CA THR A 342 54.39 6.03 -22.60
C THR A 342 53.77 5.01 -21.65
N TYR A 343 53.08 5.49 -20.63
CA TYR A 343 52.41 4.71 -19.62
C TYR A 343 50.96 5.15 -19.49
N TYR A 344 50.14 4.28 -18.94
CA TYR A 344 48.72 4.53 -18.65
C TYR A 344 48.51 4.46 -17.15
N ILE A 345 47.90 5.51 -16.60
CA ILE A 345 47.64 5.62 -15.17
C ILE A 345 46.14 5.64 -14.90
N SER A 346 45.73 5.05 -13.80
CA SER A 346 44.36 5.16 -13.26
C SER A 346 44.34 5.12 -11.74
N ALA A 347 43.25 5.55 -11.18
CA ALA A 347 43.03 5.52 -9.74
C ALA A 347 41.64 4.99 -9.41
N VAL A 348 41.55 4.30 -8.28
CA VAL A 348 40.30 3.74 -7.76
C VAL A 348 40.11 4.20 -6.33
N PHE A 349 39.01 4.86 -6.06
CA PHE A 349 38.50 5.15 -4.73
C PHE A 349 37.55 4.03 -4.30
N SER A 350 37.82 3.40 -3.14
CA SER A 350 37.02 2.25 -2.67
C SER A 350 35.59 2.63 -2.26
N GLY A 351 35.30 3.91 -2.03
CA GLY A 351 34.09 4.35 -1.34
C GLY A 351 34.16 4.14 0.17
N ASP A 352 33.12 4.63 0.85
CA ASP A 352 32.88 4.49 2.28
C ASP A 352 31.35 4.45 2.55
N PRO A 353 30.86 4.40 3.80
CA PRO A 353 29.44 4.34 4.08
C PRO A 353 28.59 5.49 3.53
N VAL A 354 29.18 6.63 3.23
CA VAL A 354 28.46 7.85 2.75
C VAL A 354 28.83 8.24 1.32
N ASN A 355 29.89 7.66 0.75
CA ASN A 355 30.37 7.96 -0.60
C ASN A 355 30.48 6.67 -1.44
N VAL A 356 29.91 6.68 -2.63
CA VAL A 356 30.05 5.57 -3.58
C VAL A 356 31.48 5.55 -4.10
N GLY A 357 32.07 4.35 -4.24
CA GLY A 357 33.38 4.21 -4.87
C GLY A 357 33.37 4.67 -6.32
N SER A 358 34.51 5.21 -6.80
CA SER A 358 34.67 5.68 -8.17
C SER A 358 36.06 5.37 -8.72
N ASN A 359 36.22 5.51 -10.02
CA ASN A 359 37.49 5.33 -10.70
C ASN A 359 37.72 6.40 -11.78
N SER A 360 38.99 6.60 -12.15
CA SER A 360 39.40 7.53 -13.21
C SER A 360 39.45 6.81 -14.59
N ASN A 361 38.40 6.10 -14.96
CA ASN A 361 38.32 5.34 -16.22
C ASN A 361 37.81 6.22 -17.39
N PRO A 362 38.38 6.15 -18.61
CA PRO A 362 39.50 5.31 -19.01
C PRO A 362 40.85 5.74 -18.43
N PRO A 363 41.85 4.84 -18.36
CA PRO A 363 43.21 5.21 -17.92
C PRO A 363 43.81 6.34 -18.75
N THR A 364 44.49 7.26 -18.10
CA THR A 364 45.10 8.44 -18.73
C THR A 364 46.51 8.09 -19.22
N ALA A 365 46.83 8.42 -20.46
CA ALA A 365 48.17 8.27 -20.99
C ALA A 365 49.10 9.39 -20.46
N ILE A 366 50.28 9.00 -20.00
CA ILE A 366 51.37 9.93 -19.61
C ILE A 366 52.66 9.55 -20.34
N THR A 367 53.51 10.52 -20.58
CA THR A 367 54.87 10.29 -21.14
C THR A 367 55.88 10.62 -20.07
N ILE A 368 56.74 9.64 -19.77
CA ILE A 368 57.89 9.76 -18.90
C ILE A 368 59.11 10.06 -19.76
N GLY A 369 59.84 11.16 -19.47
CA GLY A 369 61.01 11.57 -20.25
C GLY A 369 62.02 12.38 -19.47
#